data_02b8c9a1475bb412abcefac4375cea55
#
_entry.id   02b8c9a1475bb412abcefac4375cea55
#
_cell.length_a   1.000
_cell.length_b   1.000
_cell.length_c   1.000
_cell.angle_alpha   90.00
_cell.angle_beta   90.00
_cell.angle_gamma   90.00
#
_symmetry.space_group_name_H-M   'P 1'
#
loop_
_entity.id
_entity.type
_entity.pdbx_description
1 polymer ?
#
loop_
_entity_poly.entity_id
_entity_poly.type
_entity_poly.pdbx_seq_one_letter_code
_entity_poly.pdbx_strand_id
1 'polypeptide(L)'
;MYLFSDFANTLNAVQLRQNIAVIGAVAKKYPQIEEEIVNNYTKGYKDNYEYGKTILEKYSYNEKLSIDKNSSLQKEFKSAYTKIYLIIAFFAIVFLAFLVLAYSKIFNKLRKLSVNAEAVIEGKYSLVDGDIEEGDIGHLTYQLNTMSERLSDTVQALRNEKLFLKKLITDISHQLKTPLASLIMFNDILENDKTLPDYEQKRFLAESKNQLDRMEWLIKNMMKMAKLEAGVVDFDKKEVLVSETIQRSIAGLKLIASEKNISINALGSDNVTVMHDINWTTEAFSNIIKNSIEHCVNGSEINICWEENNVFVQIVISDNGAGISKEELPKIFDRFYKGSNSSSPTNIGIGLYITKTIIEGQGGSIYAYSKEGQGAKFIVRLMKVF
;
A
#
# COMPACT_ATOMS: atom_id res chain seq x y z
N MET A 1 -27.69 -46.52 23.53
CA MET A 1 -28.89 -47.37 23.57
C MET A 1 -28.57 -48.85 23.32
N TYR A 2 -27.87 -49.24 22.28
CA TYR A 2 -27.49 -50.64 21.97
C TYR A 2 -26.72 -51.35 23.08
N LEU A 3 -25.68 -50.75 23.66
CA LEU A 3 -24.88 -51.29 24.76
C LEU A 3 -25.71 -51.55 26.05
N PHE A 4 -26.65 -50.68 26.35
CA PHE A 4 -27.50 -50.84 27.50
C PHE A 4 -28.54 -51.98 27.30
N SER A 5 -29.08 -52.11 26.08
CA SER A 5 -29.96 -53.21 25.71
C SER A 5 -29.23 -54.55 25.71
N ASP A 6 -28.01 -54.59 25.20
CA ASP A 6 -27.17 -55.83 25.21
C ASP A 6 -26.80 -56.23 26.62
N PHE A 7 -26.46 -55.30 27.49
CA PHE A 7 -26.19 -55.56 28.90
C PHE A 7 -27.43 -56.07 29.65
N ALA A 8 -28.59 -55.42 29.44
CA ALA A 8 -29.85 -55.84 30.04
C ALA A 8 -30.26 -57.24 29.62
N ASN A 9 -30.10 -57.57 28.32
CA ASN A 9 -30.39 -58.91 27.81
C ASN A 9 -29.41 -59.95 28.37
N THR A 10 -28.14 -59.63 28.54
CA THR A 10 -27.13 -60.51 29.16
C THR A 10 -27.47 -60.78 30.62
N LEU A 11 -27.85 -59.75 31.41
CA LEU A 11 -28.25 -59.91 32.78
C LEU A 11 -29.47 -60.84 32.90
N ASN A 12 -30.48 -60.60 32.07
CA ASN A 12 -31.70 -61.45 32.02
C ASN A 12 -31.36 -62.90 31.72
N ALA A 13 -30.47 -63.14 30.73
CA ALA A 13 -30.00 -64.48 30.37
C ALA A 13 -29.27 -65.16 31.54
N VAL A 14 -28.40 -64.44 32.26
CA VAL A 14 -27.69 -64.97 33.46
C VAL A 14 -28.70 -65.36 34.54
N GLN A 15 -29.65 -64.51 34.82
CA GLN A 15 -30.68 -64.78 35.82
C GLN A 15 -31.55 -65.99 35.42
N LEU A 16 -31.96 -66.05 34.19
CA LEU A 16 -32.72 -67.21 33.64
C LEU A 16 -31.92 -68.52 33.78
N ARG A 17 -30.63 -68.52 33.42
CA ARG A 17 -29.77 -69.71 33.56
C ARG A 17 -29.65 -70.18 35.00
N GLN A 18 -29.50 -69.26 35.94
CA GLN A 18 -29.47 -69.61 37.37
C GLN A 18 -30.77 -70.24 37.80
N ASN A 19 -31.89 -69.62 37.45
CA ASN A 19 -33.20 -70.13 37.81
C ASN A 19 -33.46 -71.51 37.19
N ILE A 20 -33.09 -71.74 35.91
CA ILE A 20 -33.21 -73.01 35.22
C ILE A 20 -32.35 -74.06 35.92
N ALA A 21 -31.10 -73.72 36.33
CA ALA A 21 -30.24 -74.63 37.05
C ALA A 21 -30.78 -75.05 38.41
N VAL A 22 -31.35 -74.10 39.15
CA VAL A 22 -32.01 -74.35 40.47
C VAL A 22 -33.23 -75.25 40.30
N ILE A 23 -34.12 -74.89 39.34
CA ILE A 23 -35.32 -75.69 39.01
C ILE A 23 -34.92 -77.10 38.62
N GLY A 24 -33.95 -77.26 37.72
CA GLY A 24 -33.47 -78.55 37.29
C GLY A 24 -32.87 -79.40 38.41
N ALA A 25 -32.11 -78.76 39.34
CA ALA A 25 -31.59 -79.47 40.52
C ALA A 25 -32.67 -79.95 41.49
N VAL A 26 -33.72 -79.13 41.68
CA VAL A 26 -34.87 -79.56 42.56
C VAL A 26 -35.73 -80.56 41.89
N ALA A 27 -36.12 -80.38 40.60
CA ALA A 27 -36.97 -81.36 39.83
C ALA A 27 -36.28 -82.73 39.71
N LYS A 28 -34.94 -82.77 39.49
CA LYS A 28 -34.19 -84.06 39.44
C LYS A 28 -34.25 -84.79 40.77
N LYS A 29 -34.26 -84.05 41.90
CA LYS A 29 -34.28 -84.67 43.24
C LYS A 29 -35.72 -85.06 43.68
N TYR A 30 -36.74 -84.30 43.22
CA TYR A 30 -38.13 -84.46 43.61
C TYR A 30 -39.07 -84.42 42.33
N PRO A 31 -39.07 -85.43 41.48
CA PRO A 31 -39.84 -85.47 40.21
C PRO A 31 -41.36 -85.25 40.41
N GLN A 32 -41.92 -85.69 41.55
CA GLN A 32 -43.32 -85.58 41.86
C GLN A 32 -43.88 -84.15 42.07
N ILE A 33 -43.00 -83.15 42.25
CA ILE A 33 -43.42 -81.76 42.40
C ILE A 33 -42.95 -80.85 41.27
N GLU A 34 -42.54 -81.45 40.09
CA GLU A 34 -42.01 -80.71 38.95
C GLU A 34 -43.00 -79.65 38.42
N GLU A 35 -44.30 -80.12 38.25
CA GLU A 35 -45.33 -79.20 37.75
C GLU A 35 -45.62 -78.03 38.71
N GLU A 36 -45.58 -78.27 40.01
CA GLU A 36 -45.75 -77.25 40.98
C GLU A 36 -44.60 -76.20 41.02
N ILE A 37 -43.35 -76.62 40.87
CA ILE A 37 -42.17 -75.78 40.81
C ILE A 37 -42.21 -74.89 39.56
N VAL A 38 -42.54 -75.46 38.39
CA VAL A 38 -42.64 -74.75 37.12
C VAL A 38 -43.78 -73.69 37.21
N ASN A 39 -44.92 -74.09 37.75
CA ASN A 39 -46.04 -73.16 37.93
C ASN A 39 -45.70 -71.99 38.86
N ASN A 40 -45.03 -72.23 40.00
CA ASN A 40 -44.60 -71.22 40.91
C ASN A 40 -43.61 -70.24 40.28
N TYR A 41 -42.69 -70.74 39.42
CA TYR A 41 -41.73 -69.94 38.70
C TYR A 41 -42.36 -69.06 37.59
N THR A 42 -43.28 -69.64 36.83
CA THR A 42 -43.85 -68.98 35.63
C THR A 42 -45.05 -68.07 35.95
N LYS A 43 -45.84 -68.38 36.98
CA LYS A 43 -47.08 -67.69 37.32
C LYS A 43 -46.97 -66.67 38.45
N GLY A 44 -45.90 -66.66 39.17
CA GLY A 44 -45.63 -65.67 40.21
C GLY A 44 -44.95 -66.22 41.45
N TYR A 45 -44.20 -65.39 42.14
CA TYR A 45 -43.32 -65.77 43.24
C TYR A 45 -43.87 -65.35 44.62
N LYS A 46 -45.04 -64.69 44.72
CA LYS A 46 -45.44 -63.99 45.93
C LYS A 46 -45.74 -64.93 47.10
N ASP A 47 -46.35 -66.08 46.89
CA ASP A 47 -46.82 -66.95 48.00
C ASP A 47 -45.68 -67.62 48.76
N ASN A 48 -44.54 -67.89 48.16
CA ASN A 48 -43.39 -68.57 48.77
C ASN A 48 -42.21 -67.67 49.05
N TYR A 49 -42.34 -66.37 48.70
CA TYR A 49 -41.22 -65.41 48.76
C TYR A 49 -40.67 -65.23 50.16
N GLU A 50 -41.52 -64.96 51.19
CA GLU A 50 -41.11 -64.74 52.56
C GLU A 50 -40.41 -65.96 53.15
N TYR A 51 -40.92 -67.16 52.87
CA TYR A 51 -40.29 -68.39 53.32
C TYR A 51 -38.92 -68.59 52.66
N GLY A 52 -38.77 -68.39 51.32
CA GLY A 52 -37.52 -68.46 50.57
C GLY A 52 -36.53 -67.44 51.10
N LYS A 53 -36.96 -66.23 51.33
CA LYS A 53 -36.14 -65.15 51.95
C LYS A 53 -35.56 -65.57 53.26
N THR A 54 -36.35 -66.13 54.18
CA THR A 54 -35.89 -66.55 55.46
C THR A 54 -34.83 -67.66 55.38
N ILE A 55 -34.93 -68.57 54.40
CA ILE A 55 -33.95 -69.58 54.18
C ILE A 55 -32.62 -68.95 53.64
N LEU A 56 -32.71 -68.07 52.64
CA LEU A 56 -31.54 -67.48 52.01
C LEU A 56 -30.77 -66.54 52.91
N GLU A 57 -31.47 -65.82 53.80
CA GLU A 57 -30.87 -64.96 54.82
C GLU A 57 -29.91 -65.72 55.76
N LYS A 58 -30.24 -67.00 56.11
CA LYS A 58 -29.35 -67.84 56.91
C LYS A 58 -27.99 -68.06 56.25
N TYR A 59 -27.91 -67.93 54.92
CA TYR A 59 -26.71 -68.06 54.13
C TYR A 59 -26.12 -66.69 53.66
N SER A 60 -26.57 -65.61 54.32
CA SER A 60 -26.14 -64.22 53.97
C SER A 60 -26.50 -63.83 52.52
N TYR A 61 -27.48 -64.44 51.91
CA TYR A 61 -27.96 -64.16 50.56
C TYR A 61 -29.31 -63.46 50.65
N ASN A 62 -29.28 -62.12 50.49
CA ASN A 62 -30.46 -61.25 50.60
C ASN A 62 -30.47 -60.17 49.52
N GLU A 63 -31.54 -59.41 49.39
CA GLU A 63 -31.75 -58.40 48.37
C GLU A 63 -30.71 -57.23 48.45
N LYS A 64 -30.08 -57.08 49.59
CA LYS A 64 -29.03 -56.05 49.81
C LYS A 64 -27.61 -56.56 49.47
N LEU A 65 -27.53 -57.79 48.90
CA LEU A 65 -26.24 -58.35 48.49
C LEU A 65 -25.61 -57.47 47.44
N SER A 66 -24.43 -56.94 47.73
CA SER A 66 -23.70 -56.13 46.71
C SER A 66 -23.33 -56.98 45.48
N ILE A 67 -23.30 -56.34 44.31
CA ILE A 67 -23.00 -56.98 43.03
C ILE A 67 -21.66 -57.71 43.05
N ASP A 68 -20.67 -57.16 43.80
CA ASP A 68 -19.32 -57.73 43.97
C ASP A 68 -19.33 -59.08 44.74
N LYS A 69 -20.37 -59.35 45.51
CA LYS A 69 -20.55 -60.59 46.25
C LYS A 69 -21.45 -61.59 45.51
N ASN A 70 -22.12 -61.18 44.47
CA ASN A 70 -22.89 -62.05 43.59
C ASN A 70 -22.02 -62.65 42.49
N SER A 71 -21.47 -63.83 42.67
CA SER A 71 -20.49 -64.44 41.77
C SER A 71 -20.99 -64.62 40.32
N SER A 72 -22.28 -64.73 40.11
CA SER A 72 -22.86 -64.88 38.79
C SER A 72 -23.02 -63.56 38.01
N LEU A 73 -23.18 -62.44 38.70
CA LEU A 73 -23.33 -61.12 38.11
C LEU A 73 -22.00 -60.37 37.99
N GLN A 74 -21.07 -60.63 38.94
CA GLN A 74 -19.78 -59.95 39.04
C GLN A 74 -18.98 -59.95 37.70
N LYS A 75 -18.96 -61.12 37.01
CA LYS A 75 -18.20 -61.27 35.74
C LYS A 75 -18.78 -60.39 34.64
N GLU A 76 -20.10 -60.30 34.53
CA GLU A 76 -20.79 -59.50 33.47
C GLU A 76 -20.67 -58.01 33.73
N PHE A 77 -20.83 -57.60 34.99
CA PHE A 77 -20.60 -56.20 35.38
C PHE A 77 -19.16 -55.75 35.10
N LYS A 78 -18.18 -56.58 35.46
CA LYS A 78 -16.75 -56.32 35.21
C LYS A 78 -16.46 -56.15 33.71
N SER A 79 -17.05 -57.04 32.89
CA SER A 79 -16.94 -56.95 31.42
C SER A 79 -17.59 -55.70 30.86
N ALA A 80 -18.78 -55.32 31.35
CA ALA A 80 -19.45 -54.08 30.93
C ALA A 80 -18.67 -52.82 31.30
N TYR A 81 -18.15 -52.72 32.51
CA TYR A 81 -17.27 -51.60 32.91
C TYR A 81 -16.01 -51.52 32.02
N THR A 82 -15.36 -52.66 31.71
CA THR A 82 -14.19 -52.65 30.86
C THR A 82 -14.50 -52.12 29.48
N LYS A 83 -15.63 -52.52 28.88
CA LYS A 83 -16.08 -52.01 27.56
C LYS A 83 -16.35 -50.50 27.61
N ILE A 84 -16.99 -49.99 28.67
CA ILE A 84 -17.30 -48.58 28.88
C ILE A 84 -15.97 -47.77 28.98
N TYR A 85 -15.03 -48.21 29.81
CA TYR A 85 -13.74 -47.55 29.95
C TYR A 85 -12.95 -47.50 28.62
N LEU A 86 -12.99 -48.60 27.83
CA LEU A 86 -12.33 -48.61 26.51
C LEU A 86 -12.95 -47.59 25.54
N ILE A 87 -14.29 -47.45 25.56
CA ILE A 87 -14.97 -46.46 24.73
C ILE A 87 -14.64 -45.03 25.15
N ILE A 88 -14.66 -44.76 26.45
CA ILE A 88 -14.26 -43.44 26.98
C ILE A 88 -12.80 -43.10 26.62
N ALA A 89 -11.90 -44.08 26.80
CA ALA A 89 -10.49 -43.92 26.44
C ALA A 89 -10.32 -43.65 24.93
N PHE A 90 -11.06 -44.36 24.06
CA PHE A 90 -11.03 -44.11 22.62
C PHE A 90 -11.46 -42.69 22.28
N PHE A 91 -12.59 -42.20 22.81
CA PHE A 91 -13.07 -40.85 22.57
C PHE A 91 -12.12 -39.79 23.12
N ALA A 92 -11.50 -40.05 24.28
CA ALA A 92 -10.50 -39.14 24.86
C ALA A 92 -9.27 -39.01 23.95
N ILE A 93 -8.79 -40.13 23.37
CA ILE A 93 -7.64 -40.12 22.43
C ILE A 93 -8.01 -39.36 21.15
N VAL A 94 -9.20 -39.62 20.58
CA VAL A 94 -9.66 -38.93 19.35
C VAL A 94 -9.78 -37.43 19.61
N PHE A 95 -10.34 -37.02 20.75
CA PHE A 95 -10.47 -35.63 21.15
C PHE A 95 -9.09 -34.97 21.32
N LEU A 96 -8.14 -35.65 21.97
CA LEU A 96 -6.78 -35.14 22.14
C LEU A 96 -6.07 -34.98 20.79
N ALA A 97 -6.22 -35.96 19.88
CA ALA A 97 -5.66 -35.87 18.52
C ALA A 97 -6.25 -34.67 17.75
N PHE A 98 -7.58 -34.44 17.85
CA PHE A 98 -8.23 -33.28 17.26
C PHE A 98 -7.66 -31.97 17.82
N LEU A 99 -7.48 -31.86 19.14
CA LEU A 99 -6.88 -30.67 19.76
C LEU A 99 -5.46 -30.38 19.25
N VAL A 100 -4.62 -31.43 19.15
CA VAL A 100 -3.25 -31.29 18.66
C VAL A 100 -3.23 -30.82 17.23
N LEU A 101 -4.08 -31.35 16.35
CA LEU A 101 -4.19 -30.90 14.95
C LEU A 101 -4.67 -29.47 14.84
N ALA A 102 -5.69 -29.06 15.59
CA ALA A 102 -6.22 -27.71 15.61
C ALA A 102 -5.16 -26.70 16.10
N TYR A 103 -4.47 -27.02 17.19
CA TYR A 103 -3.41 -26.20 17.76
C TYR A 103 -2.23 -26.05 16.81
N SER A 104 -1.78 -27.13 16.16
CA SER A 104 -0.67 -27.07 15.22
C SER A 104 -0.97 -26.18 14.02
N LYS A 105 -2.21 -26.18 13.53
CA LYS A 105 -2.65 -25.31 12.42
C LYS A 105 -2.55 -23.82 12.82
N ILE A 106 -3.02 -23.48 14.02
CA ILE A 106 -2.96 -22.10 14.54
C ILE A 106 -1.50 -21.66 14.76
N PHE A 107 -0.70 -22.47 15.41
CA PHE A 107 0.71 -22.17 15.67
C PHE A 107 1.55 -21.96 14.40
N ASN A 108 1.30 -22.77 13.37
CA ASN A 108 1.99 -22.62 12.09
C ASN A 108 1.63 -21.28 11.40
N LYS A 109 0.38 -20.83 11.52
CA LYS A 109 -0.04 -19.52 11.00
C LYS A 109 0.63 -18.37 11.75
N LEU A 110 0.61 -18.40 13.08
CA LEU A 110 1.27 -17.38 13.92
C LEU A 110 2.77 -17.32 13.64
N ARG A 111 3.43 -18.47 13.45
CA ARG A 111 4.86 -18.53 13.10
C ARG A 111 5.13 -17.87 11.74
N LYS A 112 4.28 -18.11 10.73
CA LYS A 112 4.41 -17.43 9.43
C LYS A 112 4.28 -15.92 9.55
N LEU A 113 3.30 -15.42 10.32
CA LEU A 113 3.12 -14.00 10.59
C LEU A 113 4.35 -13.39 11.29
N SER A 114 4.89 -14.08 12.30
CA SER A 114 6.10 -13.65 13.02
C SER A 114 7.32 -13.56 12.08
N VAL A 115 7.55 -14.57 11.25
CA VAL A 115 8.68 -14.58 10.29
C VAL A 115 8.55 -13.45 9.27
N ASN A 116 7.32 -13.19 8.78
CA ASN A 116 7.11 -12.08 7.86
C ASN A 116 7.28 -10.71 8.53
N ALA A 117 6.81 -10.55 9.76
CA ALA A 117 7.05 -9.32 10.52
C ALA A 117 8.56 -9.06 10.71
N GLU A 118 9.36 -10.10 10.98
CA GLU A 118 10.81 -10.00 11.07
C GLU A 118 11.46 -9.65 9.72
N ALA A 119 10.98 -10.25 8.62
CA ALA A 119 11.43 -9.91 7.27
C ALA A 119 11.14 -8.44 6.91
N VAL A 120 9.99 -7.89 7.33
CA VAL A 120 9.65 -6.47 7.15
C VAL A 120 10.64 -5.55 7.89
N ILE A 121 11.05 -5.91 9.11
CA ILE A 121 12.07 -5.17 9.89
C ILE A 121 13.42 -5.20 9.16
N GLU A 122 13.77 -6.30 8.51
CA GLU A 122 14.97 -6.41 7.67
C GLU A 122 14.87 -5.67 6.32
N GLY A 123 13.75 -5.03 6.03
CA GLY A 123 13.51 -4.31 4.78
C GLY A 123 13.10 -5.18 3.60
N LYS A 124 12.67 -6.41 3.86
CA LYS A 124 12.10 -7.34 2.87
C LYS A 124 10.58 -7.28 2.95
N TYR A 125 9.96 -6.44 2.14
CA TYR A 125 8.51 -6.23 2.13
C TYR A 125 7.84 -7.30 1.27
N SER A 126 7.65 -8.52 1.83
CA SER A 126 6.90 -9.59 1.18
C SER A 126 5.51 -9.69 1.80
N LEU A 127 4.52 -9.94 0.95
CA LEU A 127 3.16 -10.22 1.42
C LEU A 127 3.11 -11.64 2.01
N VAL A 128 2.34 -11.81 3.09
CA VAL A 128 2.00 -13.14 3.60
C VAL A 128 1.03 -13.77 2.62
N ASP A 129 1.51 -14.78 1.87
CA ASP A 129 0.65 -15.61 1.02
C ASP A 129 -0.30 -16.43 1.90
N GLY A 130 -1.57 -16.22 1.76
CA GLY A 130 -2.60 -17.02 2.41
C GLY A 130 -3.96 -16.57 1.94
N ASP A 131 -4.85 -17.54 1.70
CA ASP A 131 -6.26 -17.25 1.50
C ASP A 131 -6.75 -16.35 2.65
N ILE A 132 -7.51 -15.32 2.32
CA ILE A 132 -8.18 -14.46 3.30
C ILE A 132 -9.21 -15.32 4.00
N GLU A 133 -8.76 -16.08 5.01
CA GLU A 133 -9.66 -16.85 5.86
C GLU A 133 -10.49 -15.87 6.70
N GLU A 134 -11.77 -16.17 6.86
CA GLU A 134 -12.64 -15.43 7.78
C GLU A 134 -12.16 -15.61 9.23
N GLY A 135 -12.16 -14.53 10.00
CA GLY A 135 -11.81 -14.52 11.43
C GLY A 135 -10.62 -13.65 11.79
N ASP A 136 -10.29 -13.60 13.10
CA ASP A 136 -9.31 -12.69 13.68
C ASP A 136 -7.89 -12.83 13.09
N ILE A 137 -7.47 -14.06 12.79
CA ILE A 137 -6.16 -14.34 12.18
C ILE A 137 -6.09 -13.82 10.74
N GLY A 138 -7.17 -13.97 9.97
CA GLY A 138 -7.28 -13.40 8.63
C GLY A 138 -7.21 -11.88 8.64
N HIS A 139 -7.93 -11.26 9.58
CA HIS A 139 -7.89 -9.81 9.78
C HIS A 139 -6.50 -9.31 10.17
N LEU A 140 -5.82 -10.02 11.08
CA LEU A 140 -4.43 -9.70 11.46
C LEU A 140 -3.47 -9.81 10.27
N THR A 141 -3.61 -10.85 9.44
CA THR A 141 -2.81 -11.04 8.22
C THR A 141 -3.01 -9.88 7.25
N TYR A 142 -4.27 -9.48 7.03
CA TYR A 142 -4.60 -8.34 6.18
C TYR A 142 -3.99 -7.02 6.70
N GLN A 143 -4.10 -6.74 7.99
CA GLN A 143 -3.51 -5.55 8.60
C GLN A 143 -1.98 -5.53 8.47
N LEU A 144 -1.33 -6.68 8.67
CA LEU A 144 0.12 -6.81 8.55
C LEU A 144 0.59 -6.61 7.10
N ASN A 145 -0.14 -7.15 6.13
CA ASN A 145 0.13 -6.92 4.71
C ASN A 145 -0.04 -5.44 4.33
N THR A 146 -1.14 -4.81 4.76
CA THR A 146 -1.38 -3.37 4.52
C THR A 146 -0.29 -2.49 5.14
N MET A 147 0.17 -2.83 6.34
CA MET A 147 1.28 -2.13 7.00
C MET A 147 2.59 -2.32 6.22
N SER A 148 2.88 -3.54 5.75
CA SER A 148 4.07 -3.84 4.94
C SER A 148 4.08 -3.06 3.62
N GLU A 149 2.96 -3.00 2.90
CA GLU A 149 2.83 -2.19 1.68
C GLU A 149 3.08 -0.70 1.96
N ARG A 150 2.38 -0.12 2.94
CA ARG A 150 2.56 1.30 3.30
C ARG A 150 3.99 1.62 3.71
N LEU A 151 4.64 0.72 4.44
CA LEU A 151 6.03 0.90 4.84
C LEU A 151 6.97 0.82 3.64
N SER A 152 6.75 -0.13 2.73
CA SER A 152 7.48 -0.24 1.46
C SER A 152 7.39 1.04 0.65
N ASP A 153 6.18 1.55 0.45
CA ASP A 153 5.92 2.77 -0.30
C ASP A 153 6.59 3.99 0.35
N THR A 154 6.50 4.10 1.69
CA THR A 154 7.13 5.18 2.44
C THR A 154 8.66 5.14 2.34
N VAL A 155 9.26 3.96 2.49
CA VAL A 155 10.72 3.79 2.36
C VAL A 155 11.18 4.07 0.94
N GLN A 156 10.41 3.65 -0.07
CA GLN A 156 10.72 3.95 -1.46
C GLN A 156 10.60 5.45 -1.76
N ALA A 157 9.59 6.11 -1.24
CA ALA A 157 9.43 7.58 -1.36
C ALA A 157 10.61 8.31 -0.71
N LEU A 158 11.02 7.93 0.51
CA LEU A 158 12.18 8.49 1.20
C LEU A 158 13.51 8.25 0.44
N ARG A 159 13.68 7.07 -0.16
CA ARG A 159 14.86 6.79 -1.00
C ARG A 159 14.89 7.68 -2.23
N ASN A 160 13.75 7.84 -2.89
CA ASN A 160 13.62 8.70 -4.05
C ASN A 160 13.91 10.18 -3.69
N GLU A 161 13.37 10.66 -2.57
CA GLU A 161 13.63 12.00 -2.04
C GLU A 161 15.13 12.20 -1.72
N LYS A 162 15.76 11.24 -1.06
CA LYS A 162 17.21 11.29 -0.77
C LYS A 162 18.05 11.34 -2.05
N LEU A 163 17.73 10.51 -3.04
CA LEU A 163 18.42 10.52 -4.34
C LEU A 163 18.21 11.85 -5.06
N PHE A 164 17.00 12.37 -5.00
CA PHE A 164 16.65 13.69 -5.49
C PHE A 164 17.51 14.78 -4.88
N LEU A 165 17.54 14.88 -3.54
CA LEU A 165 18.34 15.90 -2.82
C LEU A 165 19.83 15.79 -3.15
N LYS A 166 20.36 14.56 -3.22
CA LYS A 166 21.76 14.32 -3.61
C LYS A 166 22.04 14.85 -5.02
N LYS A 167 21.17 14.55 -5.98
CA LYS A 167 21.32 15.04 -7.36
C LYS A 167 21.22 16.56 -7.41
N LEU A 168 20.24 17.14 -6.71
CA LEU A 168 20.03 18.59 -6.62
C LEU A 168 21.32 19.31 -6.11
N ILE A 169 21.87 18.84 -4.98
CA ILE A 169 23.10 19.42 -4.41
C ILE A 169 24.27 19.34 -5.38
N THR A 170 24.40 18.20 -6.06
CA THR A 170 25.47 18.01 -7.06
C THR A 170 25.30 18.97 -8.24
N ASP A 171 24.08 19.09 -8.78
CA ASP A 171 23.78 19.98 -9.91
C ASP A 171 23.99 21.45 -9.53
N ILE A 172 23.54 21.88 -8.34
CA ILE A 172 23.78 23.22 -7.77
C ILE A 172 25.29 23.49 -7.72
N SER A 173 26.06 22.58 -7.15
CA SER A 173 27.49 22.74 -6.98
C SER A 173 28.20 22.92 -8.34
N HIS A 174 27.82 22.15 -9.34
CA HIS A 174 28.37 22.29 -10.69
C HIS A 174 28.00 23.61 -11.36
N GLN A 175 26.73 24.05 -11.22
CA GLN A 175 26.24 25.29 -11.85
C GLN A 175 26.79 26.55 -11.19
N LEU A 176 27.15 26.50 -9.90
CA LEU A 176 27.78 27.62 -9.19
C LEU A 176 29.30 27.64 -9.39
N LYS A 177 29.95 26.49 -9.52
CA LYS A 177 31.42 26.41 -9.69
C LYS A 177 31.92 27.15 -10.93
N THR A 178 31.19 27.02 -12.05
CA THR A 178 31.61 27.64 -13.33
C THR A 178 31.63 29.16 -13.27
N PRO A 179 30.56 29.88 -12.92
CA PRO A 179 30.60 31.34 -12.81
C PRO A 179 31.56 31.82 -11.72
N LEU A 180 31.70 31.09 -10.62
CA LEU A 180 32.66 31.43 -9.55
C LEU A 180 34.09 31.32 -10.05
N ALA A 181 34.46 30.29 -10.81
CA ALA A 181 35.79 30.15 -11.41
C ALA A 181 36.10 31.29 -12.38
N SER A 182 35.09 31.71 -13.18
CA SER A 182 35.25 32.87 -14.07
C SER A 182 35.45 34.16 -13.29
N LEU A 183 34.74 34.38 -12.20
CA LEU A 183 34.92 35.56 -11.33
C LEU A 183 36.30 35.60 -10.70
N ILE A 184 36.80 34.46 -10.19
CA ILE A 184 38.16 34.38 -9.64
C ILE A 184 39.18 34.75 -10.71
N MET A 185 39.05 34.15 -11.91
CA MET A 185 39.95 34.45 -13.02
C MET A 185 39.94 35.95 -13.44
N PHE A 186 38.73 36.56 -13.53
CA PHE A 186 38.64 37.97 -13.89
C PHE A 186 39.24 38.86 -12.79
N ASN A 187 39.02 38.51 -11.51
CA ASN A 187 39.62 39.21 -10.40
C ASN A 187 41.16 39.11 -10.39
N ASP A 188 41.71 37.91 -10.63
CA ASP A 188 43.14 37.67 -10.69
C ASP A 188 43.79 38.48 -11.85
N ILE A 189 43.12 38.57 -13.01
CA ILE A 189 43.60 39.40 -14.14
C ILE A 189 43.60 40.89 -13.73
N LEU A 190 42.51 41.39 -13.14
CA LEU A 190 42.40 42.79 -12.75
C LEU A 190 43.39 43.20 -11.65
N GLU A 191 43.75 42.26 -10.75
CA GLU A 191 44.70 42.52 -9.66
C GLU A 191 46.16 42.47 -10.09
N ASN A 192 46.52 41.49 -10.97
CA ASN A 192 47.91 41.21 -11.28
C ASN A 192 48.41 41.94 -12.53
N ASP A 193 47.57 42.35 -13.48
CA ASP A 193 47.97 43.04 -14.70
C ASP A 193 47.65 44.54 -14.61
N LYS A 194 48.63 45.30 -14.06
CA LYS A 194 48.57 46.77 -13.97
C LYS A 194 48.73 47.51 -15.30
N THR A 195 49.03 46.77 -16.38
CA THR A 195 49.22 47.34 -17.72
C THR A 195 47.95 47.23 -18.57
N LEU A 196 46.88 46.70 -18.02
CA LEU A 196 45.61 46.48 -18.72
C LEU A 196 45.00 47.84 -19.15
N PRO A 197 44.64 47.97 -20.44
CA PRO A 197 43.95 49.17 -20.91
C PRO A 197 42.59 49.37 -20.22
N ASP A 198 42.19 50.65 -20.01
CA ASP A 198 40.92 50.99 -19.35
C ASP A 198 39.68 50.29 -19.94
N TYR A 199 39.66 50.06 -21.26
CA TYR A 199 38.53 49.39 -21.93
C TYR A 199 38.45 47.91 -21.56
N GLU A 200 39.60 47.23 -21.37
CA GLU A 200 39.61 45.83 -20.93
C GLU A 200 39.26 45.68 -19.47
N GLN A 201 39.74 46.59 -18.61
CA GLN A 201 39.30 46.61 -17.19
C GLN A 201 37.78 46.72 -17.10
N LYS A 202 37.19 47.70 -17.83
CA LYS A 202 35.72 47.86 -17.89
C LYS A 202 35.01 46.64 -18.40
N ARG A 203 35.57 45.95 -19.38
CA ARG A 203 35.03 44.70 -19.95
C ARG A 203 35.01 43.58 -18.88
N PHE A 204 36.14 43.35 -18.17
CA PHE A 204 36.21 42.33 -17.11
C PHE A 204 35.30 42.66 -15.96
N LEU A 205 35.15 43.91 -15.58
CA LEU A 205 34.17 44.35 -14.53
C LEU A 205 32.75 44.09 -15.01
N ALA A 206 32.39 44.37 -16.25
CA ALA A 206 31.06 44.08 -16.81
C ALA A 206 30.77 42.59 -16.84
N GLU A 207 31.76 41.76 -17.29
CA GLU A 207 31.64 40.30 -17.30
C GLU A 207 31.51 39.72 -15.88
N SER A 208 32.25 40.28 -14.90
CA SER A 208 32.13 39.90 -13.51
C SER A 208 30.70 40.18 -12.97
N LYS A 209 30.16 41.37 -13.31
CA LYS A 209 28.78 41.67 -12.97
C LYS A 209 27.77 40.70 -13.60
N ASN A 210 27.94 40.40 -14.87
CA ASN A 210 27.12 39.39 -15.59
C ASN A 210 27.13 38.01 -14.88
N GLN A 211 28.31 37.56 -14.40
CA GLN A 211 28.42 36.31 -13.65
C GLN A 211 27.74 36.39 -12.29
N LEU A 212 27.83 37.50 -11.58
CA LEU A 212 27.12 37.75 -10.30
C LEU A 212 25.60 37.71 -10.52
N ASP A 213 25.09 38.46 -11.48
CA ASP A 213 23.66 38.51 -11.81
C ASP A 213 23.12 37.10 -12.20
N ARG A 214 23.94 36.33 -12.92
CA ARG A 214 23.64 34.92 -13.25
C ARG A 214 23.58 34.05 -12.00
N MET A 215 24.52 34.20 -11.05
CA MET A 215 24.51 33.44 -9.81
C MET A 215 23.31 33.82 -8.93
N GLU A 216 22.97 35.11 -8.81
CA GLU A 216 21.80 35.56 -8.10
C GLU A 216 20.50 34.96 -8.68
N TRP A 217 20.35 35.01 -10.01
CA TRP A 217 19.21 34.43 -10.69
C TRP A 217 19.12 32.90 -10.45
N LEU A 218 20.27 32.19 -10.50
CA LEU A 218 20.34 30.77 -10.26
C LEU A 218 19.87 30.43 -8.85
N ILE A 219 20.40 31.13 -7.84
CA ILE A 219 20.02 30.92 -6.42
C ILE A 219 18.52 31.16 -6.22
N LYS A 220 17.97 32.26 -6.77
CA LYS A 220 16.53 32.57 -6.70
C LYS A 220 15.65 31.45 -7.28
N ASN A 221 16.02 30.94 -8.46
CA ASN A 221 15.25 29.87 -9.10
C ASN A 221 15.40 28.51 -8.39
N MET A 222 16.58 28.23 -7.81
CA MET A 222 16.78 27.04 -6.97
C MET A 222 15.94 27.10 -5.69
N MET A 223 15.86 28.27 -5.06
CA MET A 223 14.97 28.46 -3.89
C MET A 223 13.48 28.27 -4.26
N LYS A 224 13.06 28.80 -5.42
CA LYS A 224 11.68 28.58 -5.92
C LYS A 224 11.43 27.09 -6.15
N MET A 225 12.34 26.41 -6.83
CA MET A 225 12.26 24.98 -7.11
C MET A 225 12.20 24.16 -5.81
N ALA A 226 13.07 24.43 -4.84
CA ALA A 226 13.08 23.74 -3.55
C ALA A 226 11.75 23.89 -2.79
N LYS A 227 11.17 25.11 -2.80
CA LYS A 227 9.85 25.34 -2.17
C LYS A 227 8.72 24.60 -2.87
N LEU A 228 8.70 24.59 -4.20
CA LEU A 228 7.70 23.88 -5.00
C LEU A 228 7.78 22.36 -4.78
N GLU A 229 8.98 21.80 -4.78
CA GLU A 229 9.22 20.37 -4.57
C GLU A 229 8.88 19.90 -3.15
N ALA A 230 9.20 20.72 -2.14
CA ALA A 230 8.84 20.41 -0.77
C ALA A 230 7.33 20.49 -0.50
N GLY A 231 6.52 20.85 -1.51
CA GLY A 231 5.08 21.03 -1.34
C GLY A 231 4.69 22.13 -0.34
N VAL A 232 5.64 23.03 -0.02
CA VAL A 232 5.43 24.10 0.97
C VAL A 232 4.73 25.30 0.33
N VAL A 233 4.61 25.33 -0.99
CA VAL A 233 3.93 26.40 -1.70
C VAL A 233 2.44 26.21 -1.59
N ASP A 234 1.79 27.07 -0.82
CA ASP A 234 0.34 27.19 -0.81
C ASP A 234 -0.07 28.17 -1.94
N PHE A 235 -0.65 27.63 -3.00
CA PHE A 235 -1.08 28.42 -4.14
C PHE A 235 -2.35 29.21 -3.78
N ASP A 236 -2.28 30.55 -3.80
CA ASP A 236 -3.44 31.46 -3.60
C ASP A 236 -4.32 31.45 -4.87
N LYS A 237 -5.05 30.34 -5.06
CA LYS A 237 -5.92 30.15 -6.22
C LYS A 237 -7.17 31.01 -6.10
N LYS A 238 -7.38 31.86 -7.09
CA LYS A 238 -8.55 32.72 -7.23
C LYS A 238 -9.14 32.55 -8.62
N GLU A 239 -10.40 32.91 -8.77
CA GLU A 239 -11.00 33.01 -10.09
C GLU A 239 -10.47 34.26 -10.80
N VAL A 240 -9.63 34.08 -11.81
CA VAL A 240 -8.91 35.12 -12.51
C VAL A 240 -9.11 34.98 -14.00
N LEU A 241 -9.18 36.12 -14.70
CA LEU A 241 -9.21 36.15 -16.17
C LEU A 241 -7.90 35.62 -16.74
N VAL A 242 -7.99 34.66 -17.66
CA VAL A 242 -6.81 34.08 -18.35
C VAL A 242 -6.10 35.18 -19.18
N SER A 243 -6.86 36.07 -19.81
CA SER A 243 -6.32 37.22 -20.56
C SER A 243 -5.42 38.11 -19.70
N GLU A 244 -5.79 38.37 -18.44
CA GLU A 244 -5.00 39.16 -17.50
C GLU A 244 -3.63 38.49 -17.21
N THR A 245 -3.66 37.20 -16.91
CA THR A 245 -2.43 36.42 -16.62
C THR A 245 -1.49 36.40 -17.84
N ILE A 246 -2.04 36.21 -19.03
CA ILE A 246 -1.27 36.23 -20.27
C ILE A 246 -0.67 37.62 -20.54
N GLN A 247 -1.45 38.69 -20.37
CA GLN A 247 -0.95 40.06 -20.54
C GLN A 247 0.19 40.38 -19.56
N ARG A 248 0.07 39.98 -18.28
CA ARG A 248 1.15 40.12 -17.28
C ARG A 248 2.41 39.36 -17.70
N SER A 249 2.26 38.16 -18.23
CA SER A 249 3.38 37.34 -18.69
C SER A 249 4.12 37.96 -19.89
N ILE A 250 3.39 38.57 -20.82
CA ILE A 250 3.93 39.26 -22.00
C ILE A 250 4.59 40.58 -21.62
N ALA A 251 3.99 41.34 -20.69
CA ALA A 251 4.45 42.71 -20.33
C ALA A 251 5.94 42.75 -19.93
N GLY A 252 6.41 41.77 -19.16
CA GLY A 252 7.80 41.66 -18.74
C GLY A 252 8.79 41.28 -19.84
N LEU A 253 8.30 40.80 -21.02
CA LEU A 253 9.11 40.27 -22.10
C LEU A 253 9.06 41.11 -23.40
N LYS A 254 8.22 42.14 -23.43
CA LYS A 254 8.01 43.00 -24.62
C LYS A 254 9.32 43.63 -25.13
N LEU A 255 10.18 44.09 -24.22
CA LEU A 255 11.45 44.72 -24.61
C LEU A 255 12.37 43.72 -25.29
N ILE A 256 12.55 42.55 -24.67
CA ILE A 256 13.42 41.48 -25.19
C ILE A 256 12.92 40.95 -26.55
N ALA A 257 11.58 40.84 -26.69
CA ALA A 257 10.97 40.44 -27.97
C ALA A 257 11.18 41.48 -29.06
N SER A 258 11.04 42.80 -28.74
CA SER A 258 11.25 43.88 -29.68
C SER A 258 12.69 44.02 -30.16
N GLU A 259 13.68 43.79 -29.28
CA GLU A 259 15.09 43.75 -29.62
C GLU A 259 15.43 42.68 -30.69
N LYS A 260 14.69 41.57 -30.68
CA LYS A 260 14.78 40.50 -31.68
C LYS A 260 13.78 40.62 -32.84
N ASN A 261 12.99 41.72 -32.93
CA ASN A 261 11.89 41.88 -33.88
C ASN A 261 10.89 40.69 -33.86
N ILE A 262 10.60 40.15 -32.69
CA ILE A 262 9.65 39.03 -32.53
C ILE A 262 8.28 39.62 -32.18
N SER A 263 7.24 39.23 -32.95
CA SER A 263 5.85 39.62 -32.67
C SER A 263 5.21 38.60 -31.72
N ILE A 264 4.52 39.08 -30.68
CA ILE A 264 3.76 38.24 -29.76
C ILE A 264 2.28 38.58 -29.95
N ASN A 265 1.52 37.61 -30.46
CA ASN A 265 0.09 37.74 -30.73
C ASN A 265 -0.67 36.93 -29.66
N ALA A 266 -1.64 37.57 -29.01
CA ALA A 266 -2.50 36.93 -28.01
C ALA A 266 -3.95 37.00 -28.45
N LEU A 267 -4.60 35.83 -28.65
CA LEU A 267 -5.96 35.73 -29.20
C LEU A 267 -6.75 34.71 -28.37
N GLY A 268 -7.91 35.13 -27.87
CA GLY A 268 -8.83 34.27 -27.12
C GLY A 268 -10.05 35.08 -26.63
N SER A 269 -10.98 34.41 -25.96
CA SER A 269 -12.13 35.10 -25.39
C SER A 269 -11.74 35.87 -24.14
N ASP A 270 -12.11 37.14 -24.04
CA ASP A 270 -11.76 38.03 -22.92
C ASP A 270 -12.41 37.62 -21.58
N ASN A 271 -13.51 36.85 -21.65
CA ASN A 271 -14.32 36.52 -20.46
C ASN A 271 -13.99 35.15 -19.84
N VAL A 272 -12.97 34.48 -20.31
CA VAL A 272 -12.58 33.16 -19.78
C VAL A 272 -11.89 33.28 -18.43
N THR A 273 -12.52 32.74 -17.37
CA THR A 273 -11.98 32.66 -16.01
C THR A 273 -11.65 31.22 -15.62
N VAL A 274 -10.66 31.06 -14.76
CA VAL A 274 -10.32 29.76 -14.17
C VAL A 274 -9.63 29.96 -12.80
N MET A 275 -9.81 29.03 -11.90
CA MET A 275 -9.18 29.03 -10.58
C MET A 275 -7.68 28.75 -10.70
N HIS A 276 -6.86 29.78 -10.46
CA HIS A 276 -5.40 29.64 -10.45
C HIS A 276 -4.74 30.76 -9.64
N ASP A 277 -3.48 30.54 -9.26
CA ASP A 277 -2.62 31.58 -8.68
C ASP A 277 -2.02 32.41 -9.81
N ILE A 278 -2.42 33.70 -9.87
CA ILE A 278 -2.01 34.59 -10.95
C ILE A 278 -0.50 34.80 -11.00
N ASN A 279 0.18 34.89 -9.86
CA ASN A 279 1.60 35.18 -9.79
C ASN A 279 2.43 33.97 -10.28
N TRP A 280 2.13 32.79 -9.76
CA TRP A 280 2.81 31.56 -10.16
C TRP A 280 2.50 31.21 -11.63
N THR A 281 1.27 31.37 -12.08
CA THR A 281 0.89 31.09 -13.48
C THR A 281 1.51 32.10 -14.44
N THR A 282 1.61 33.39 -14.05
CA THR A 282 2.37 34.40 -14.80
C THR A 282 3.84 33.99 -14.97
N GLU A 283 4.47 33.51 -13.90
CA GLU A 283 5.85 33.00 -13.95
C GLU A 283 5.97 31.81 -14.92
N ALA A 284 5.03 30.86 -14.86
CA ALA A 284 5.01 29.68 -15.73
C ALA A 284 4.90 30.09 -17.21
N PHE A 285 3.96 30.97 -17.54
CA PHE A 285 3.79 31.43 -18.93
C PHE A 285 4.98 32.29 -19.39
N SER A 286 5.51 33.14 -18.51
CA SER A 286 6.72 33.93 -18.83
C SER A 286 7.90 33.04 -19.16
N ASN A 287 8.09 31.92 -18.46
CA ASN A 287 9.16 30.97 -18.76
C ASN A 287 8.97 30.30 -20.15
N ILE A 288 7.74 29.94 -20.52
CA ILE A 288 7.47 29.37 -21.86
C ILE A 288 7.74 30.43 -22.92
N ILE A 289 7.19 31.65 -22.77
CA ILE A 289 7.33 32.74 -23.75
C ILE A 289 8.81 33.13 -23.90
N LYS A 290 9.55 33.24 -22.77
CA LYS A 290 10.99 33.52 -22.79
C LYS A 290 11.76 32.43 -23.54
N ASN A 291 11.43 31.18 -23.30
CA ASN A 291 12.03 30.06 -24.03
C ASN A 291 11.76 30.14 -25.53
N SER A 292 10.52 30.47 -25.94
CA SER A 292 10.18 30.70 -27.34
C SER A 292 10.98 31.87 -27.94
N ILE A 293 11.11 33.01 -27.24
CA ILE A 293 11.95 34.15 -27.69
C ILE A 293 13.42 33.76 -27.86
N GLU A 294 13.96 32.94 -26.97
CA GLU A 294 15.36 32.51 -27.03
C GLU A 294 15.65 31.61 -28.26
N HIS A 295 14.72 30.75 -28.64
CA HIS A 295 14.85 29.79 -29.72
C HIS A 295 14.29 30.26 -31.09
N CYS A 296 13.66 31.44 -31.12
CA CYS A 296 13.21 32.11 -32.33
C CYS A 296 14.34 32.90 -32.99
N VAL A 297 14.30 32.95 -34.31
CA VAL A 297 15.15 33.86 -35.12
C VAL A 297 14.48 35.25 -35.22
N ASN A 298 15.27 36.21 -35.65
CA ASN A 298 14.79 37.57 -35.89
C ASN A 298 13.61 37.58 -36.91
N GLY A 299 12.54 38.26 -36.60
CA GLY A 299 11.33 38.32 -37.40
C GLY A 299 10.31 37.17 -37.20
N SER A 300 10.54 36.35 -36.20
CA SER A 300 9.63 35.24 -35.83
C SER A 300 8.35 35.74 -35.17
N GLU A 301 7.36 34.81 -35.05
CA GLU A 301 6.06 35.06 -34.38
C GLU A 301 5.85 34.05 -33.26
N ILE A 302 5.32 34.57 -32.12
CA ILE A 302 4.81 33.76 -31.01
C ILE A 302 3.31 34.00 -30.91
N ASN A 303 2.53 32.92 -31.05
CA ASN A 303 1.08 32.97 -30.98
C ASN A 303 0.60 32.31 -29.69
N ILE A 304 -0.21 33.02 -28.91
CA ILE A 304 -0.82 32.58 -27.66
C ILE A 304 -2.34 32.55 -27.88
N CYS A 305 -2.93 31.36 -27.81
CA CYS A 305 -4.35 31.19 -27.95
C CYS A 305 -4.93 30.50 -26.71
N TRP A 306 -6.14 30.88 -26.29
CA TRP A 306 -6.84 30.18 -25.20
C TRP A 306 -8.30 29.96 -25.56
N GLU A 307 -8.78 28.80 -25.14
CA GLU A 307 -10.16 28.35 -25.30
C GLU A 307 -10.64 27.59 -24.07
N GLU A 308 -11.92 27.61 -23.82
CA GLU A 308 -12.51 26.88 -22.71
C GLU A 308 -13.45 25.79 -23.17
N ASN A 309 -13.55 24.73 -22.36
CA ASN A 309 -14.63 23.76 -22.43
C ASN A 309 -15.25 23.57 -21.04
N ASN A 310 -16.13 22.59 -20.89
CA ASN A 310 -16.78 22.31 -19.59
C ASN A 310 -15.84 21.80 -18.50
N VAL A 311 -14.62 21.33 -18.82
CA VAL A 311 -13.72 20.65 -17.87
C VAL A 311 -12.47 21.47 -17.57
N PHE A 312 -11.92 22.14 -18.58
CA PHE A 312 -10.66 22.88 -18.46
C PHE A 312 -10.63 24.11 -19.38
N VAL A 313 -9.72 25.02 -19.08
CA VAL A 313 -9.26 26.06 -20.00
C VAL A 313 -7.93 25.60 -20.61
N GLN A 314 -7.85 25.58 -21.93
CA GLN A 314 -6.65 25.23 -22.67
C GLN A 314 -5.95 26.50 -23.19
N ILE A 315 -4.69 26.65 -22.82
CA ILE A 315 -3.83 27.73 -23.30
C ILE A 315 -2.76 27.10 -24.17
N VAL A 316 -2.59 27.62 -25.37
CA VAL A 316 -1.64 27.18 -26.36
C VAL A 316 -0.64 28.29 -26.64
N ILE A 317 0.64 28.05 -26.37
CA ILE A 317 1.73 28.97 -26.71
C ILE A 317 2.55 28.29 -27.79
N SER A 318 2.63 28.89 -28.97
CA SER A 318 3.34 28.32 -30.12
C SER A 318 4.25 29.34 -30.76
N ASP A 319 5.44 28.88 -31.20
CA ASP A 319 6.44 29.64 -31.93
C ASP A 319 6.76 28.98 -33.25
N ASN A 320 7.38 29.73 -34.16
CA ASN A 320 7.91 29.28 -35.43
C ASN A 320 9.45 29.22 -35.43
N GLY A 321 10.05 28.95 -34.26
CA GLY A 321 11.50 28.85 -34.08
C GLY A 321 12.13 27.59 -34.62
N ALA A 322 13.33 27.27 -34.11
CA ALA A 322 14.13 26.11 -34.54
C ALA A 322 13.46 24.75 -34.27
N GLY A 323 12.46 24.70 -33.39
CA GLY A 323 11.82 23.45 -32.97
C GLY A 323 12.72 22.59 -32.09
N ILE A 324 12.19 21.44 -31.69
CA ILE A 324 12.81 20.50 -30.75
C ILE A 324 12.85 19.12 -31.41
N SER A 325 13.99 18.45 -31.35
CA SER A 325 14.11 17.10 -31.88
C SER A 325 13.26 16.08 -31.13
N LYS A 326 12.88 14.98 -31.79
CA LYS A 326 12.08 13.92 -31.20
C LYS A 326 12.76 13.26 -29.99
N GLU A 327 14.09 13.27 -29.96
CA GLU A 327 14.93 12.68 -28.91
C GLU A 327 14.99 13.59 -27.65
N GLU A 328 14.91 14.90 -27.88
CA GLU A 328 14.97 15.92 -26.82
C GLU A 328 13.61 16.18 -26.18
N LEU A 329 12.52 16.08 -26.95
CA LEU A 329 11.17 16.42 -26.52
C LEU A 329 10.74 15.78 -25.20
N PRO A 330 11.03 14.50 -24.90
CA PRO A 330 10.70 13.92 -23.58
C PRO A 330 11.48 14.52 -22.40
N LYS A 331 12.61 15.16 -22.67
CA LYS A 331 13.59 15.63 -21.66
C LYS A 331 13.48 17.12 -21.37
N ILE A 332 12.75 17.91 -22.18
CA ILE A 332 12.71 19.37 -22.03
C ILE A 332 12.15 19.86 -20.70
N PHE A 333 11.38 19.02 -20.00
CA PHE A 333 10.89 19.29 -18.67
C PHE A 333 11.79 18.72 -17.55
N ASP A 334 12.92 18.09 -17.91
CA ASP A 334 13.90 17.64 -16.94
C ASP A 334 14.71 18.83 -16.41
N ARG A 335 15.13 18.73 -15.16
CA ARG A 335 15.96 19.77 -14.51
C ARG A 335 17.31 19.87 -15.18
N PHE A 336 17.78 21.11 -15.37
CA PHE A 336 19.09 21.41 -15.97
C PHE A 336 19.27 20.85 -17.37
N TYR A 337 18.16 20.40 -18.00
CA TYR A 337 18.22 19.96 -19.36
C TYR A 337 18.39 21.16 -20.30
N LYS A 338 19.37 21.07 -21.18
CA LYS A 338 19.64 22.03 -22.27
C LYS A 338 19.64 21.27 -23.59
N GLY A 339 18.83 21.72 -24.51
CA GLY A 339 18.90 21.22 -25.86
C GLY A 339 20.24 21.54 -26.54
N SER A 340 20.61 20.76 -27.51
CA SER A 340 21.87 20.90 -28.28
C SER A 340 22.04 22.27 -28.94
N ASN A 341 20.94 22.95 -29.26
CA ASN A 341 20.90 24.27 -29.90
C ASN A 341 20.80 25.43 -28.90
N SER A 342 20.95 25.20 -27.58
CA SER A 342 20.88 26.23 -26.56
C SER A 342 22.22 27.01 -26.50
N SER A 343 22.30 28.14 -27.21
CA SER A 343 23.49 29.02 -27.23
C SER A 343 23.45 30.11 -26.15
N SER A 344 22.37 30.31 -25.45
CA SER A 344 22.26 31.36 -24.43
C SER A 344 23.00 30.99 -23.15
N PRO A 345 23.99 31.80 -22.71
CA PRO A 345 24.70 31.57 -21.45
C PRO A 345 23.79 31.65 -20.20
N THR A 346 22.67 32.34 -20.34
CA THR A 346 21.71 32.58 -19.25
C THR A 346 20.70 31.45 -19.09
N ASN A 347 20.54 30.57 -20.09
CA ASN A 347 19.63 29.46 -20.02
C ASN A 347 20.27 28.29 -19.24
N ILE A 348 19.76 27.99 -18.05
CA ILE A 348 20.28 26.94 -17.16
C ILE A 348 19.45 25.65 -17.22
N GLY A 349 18.32 25.66 -17.97
CA GLY A 349 17.45 24.48 -18.11
C GLY A 349 16.53 24.21 -16.91
N ILE A 350 16.17 25.26 -16.12
CA ILE A 350 15.27 25.14 -14.97
C ILE A 350 13.87 25.66 -15.30
N GLY A 351 13.73 26.57 -16.25
CA GLY A 351 12.49 27.31 -16.50
C GLY A 351 11.28 26.41 -16.83
N LEU A 352 11.44 25.49 -17.79
CA LEU A 352 10.36 24.56 -18.16
C LEU A 352 10.03 23.56 -17.06
N TYR A 353 11.02 23.13 -16.30
CA TYR A 353 10.78 22.29 -15.12
C TYR A 353 9.95 23.02 -14.07
N ILE A 354 10.30 24.26 -13.70
CA ILE A 354 9.51 25.11 -12.78
C ILE A 354 8.10 25.31 -13.34
N THR A 355 7.96 25.57 -14.62
CA THR A 355 6.66 25.71 -15.29
C THR A 355 5.79 24.46 -15.08
N LYS A 356 6.33 23.28 -15.37
CA LYS A 356 5.61 22.02 -15.18
C LYS A 356 5.17 21.84 -13.72
N THR A 357 6.09 22.05 -12.77
CA THR A 357 5.79 21.91 -11.34
C THR A 357 4.73 22.89 -10.85
N ILE A 358 4.75 24.15 -11.35
CA ILE A 358 3.72 25.15 -11.03
C ILE A 358 2.34 24.72 -11.55
N ILE A 359 2.26 24.30 -12.81
CA ILE A 359 1.00 23.94 -13.45
C ILE A 359 0.42 22.67 -12.82
N GLU A 360 1.24 21.61 -12.62
CA GLU A 360 0.82 20.37 -11.98
C GLU A 360 0.45 20.55 -10.51
N GLY A 361 1.20 21.39 -9.78
CA GLY A 361 0.90 21.74 -8.38
C GLY A 361 -0.43 22.48 -8.19
N GLN A 362 -0.93 23.11 -9.23
CA GLN A 362 -2.27 23.73 -9.25
C GLN A 362 -3.37 22.78 -9.76
N GLY A 363 -3.03 21.53 -10.11
CA GLY A 363 -3.97 20.54 -10.63
C GLY A 363 -4.17 20.60 -12.14
N GLY A 364 -3.33 21.38 -12.85
CA GLY A 364 -3.30 21.46 -14.31
C GLY A 364 -2.38 20.43 -14.95
N SER A 365 -2.19 20.54 -16.26
CA SER A 365 -1.24 19.74 -17.01
C SER A 365 -0.57 20.54 -18.13
N ILE A 366 0.65 20.18 -18.49
CA ILE A 366 1.40 20.78 -19.59
C ILE A 366 1.94 19.72 -20.53
N TYR A 367 1.85 19.99 -21.84
CA TYR A 367 2.34 19.14 -22.91
C TYR A 367 3.13 19.98 -23.91
N ALA A 368 4.10 19.37 -24.57
CA ALA A 368 4.83 20.01 -25.65
C ALA A 368 4.79 19.15 -26.91
N TYR A 369 4.63 19.82 -28.04
CA TYR A 369 4.68 19.24 -29.37
C TYR A 369 5.63 20.07 -30.21
N SER A 370 6.55 19.43 -30.90
CA SER A 370 7.49 20.12 -31.75
C SER A 370 8.03 19.18 -32.83
N LYS A 371 8.49 19.79 -33.91
CA LYS A 371 9.28 19.14 -34.94
C LYS A 371 10.40 20.08 -35.31
N GLU A 372 11.59 19.54 -35.47
CA GLU A 372 12.78 20.28 -35.83
C GLU A 372 12.55 21.12 -37.09
N GLY A 373 12.88 22.41 -37.03
CA GLY A 373 12.63 23.38 -38.09
C GLY A 373 11.21 23.87 -38.25
N GLN A 374 10.24 23.44 -37.38
CA GLN A 374 8.82 23.84 -37.46
C GLN A 374 8.30 24.54 -36.20
N GLY A 375 9.23 24.96 -35.32
CA GLY A 375 8.87 25.60 -34.05
C GLY A 375 8.37 24.63 -32.97
N ALA A 376 7.92 25.17 -31.86
CA ALA A 376 7.38 24.41 -30.75
C ALA A 376 5.96 24.91 -30.36
N LYS A 377 5.18 24.00 -29.79
CA LYS A 377 3.81 24.23 -29.29
C LYS A 377 3.68 23.68 -27.90
N PHE A 378 3.47 24.55 -26.92
CA PHE A 378 3.17 24.19 -25.54
C PHE A 378 1.68 24.30 -25.28
N ILE A 379 1.08 23.27 -24.70
CA ILE A 379 -0.34 23.21 -24.36
C ILE A 379 -0.45 23.09 -22.84
N VAL A 380 -1.01 24.10 -22.20
CA VAL A 380 -1.31 24.13 -20.78
C VAL A 380 -2.82 23.97 -20.60
N ARG A 381 -3.24 23.09 -19.68
CA ARG A 381 -4.64 22.92 -19.31
C ARG A 381 -4.80 23.22 -17.81
N LEU A 382 -5.64 24.17 -17.49
CA LEU A 382 -6.04 24.51 -16.12
C LEU A 382 -7.45 23.98 -15.89
N MET A 383 -7.64 23.18 -14.86
CA MET A 383 -8.92 22.52 -14.59
C MET A 383 -9.94 23.52 -14.03
N LYS A 384 -11.16 23.46 -14.53
CA LYS A 384 -12.31 24.15 -13.91
C LYS A 384 -12.74 23.33 -12.70
N VAL A 385 -12.64 23.91 -11.51
CA VAL A 385 -13.17 23.28 -10.28
C VAL A 385 -14.67 23.54 -10.29
N PHE A 386 -15.46 22.47 -10.25
CA PHE A 386 -16.91 22.54 -10.06
C PHE A 386 -17.26 22.60 -8.59
#